data_f434ab626aa4437d357fd2dd605bee2c
#
_entry.id   f434ab626aa4437d357fd2dd605bee2c
#
_cell.length_a   1.000
_cell.length_b   1.000
_cell.length_c   1.000
_cell.angle_alpha   90.00
_cell.angle_beta   90.00
_cell.angle_gamma   90.00
#
_symmetry.space_group_name_H-M   'P 1'
#
loop_
_entity.id
_entity.type
_entity.pdbx_description
1 polymer ?
#
loop_
_entity_poly.entity_id
_entity_poly.type
_entity_poly.pdbx_seq_one_letter_code
_entity_poly.pdbx_strand_id
1 'polypeptide(L)'
;MRLTALALPLLLAACVPESPVMEEPPVDACQSAGFQGLVGQPRAVLERMLLPAGSRVIGPNDPITRDYRPDRLNIEIGANDRIARVACY
;
A
#
# COMPACT_ATOMS: atom_id res chain seq x y z
N MET A 1 -4.98 -64.89 -25.38
CA MET A 1 -4.84 -64.41 -25.13
C MET A 1 -4.55 -63.52 -24.82
N ARG A 2 -4.40 -62.69 -24.62
CA ARG A 2 -4.15 -61.88 -24.37
C ARG A 2 -4.19 -60.98 -23.84
N LEU A 3 -3.96 -60.15 -23.49
CA LEU A 3 -3.92 -59.29 -23.00
C LEU A 3 -3.72 -58.34 -22.92
N THR A 4 -3.68 -57.65 -22.81
CA THR A 4 -3.66 -56.74 -22.92
C THR A 4 -3.43 -55.82 -22.19
N ALA A 5 -2.95 -55.18 -21.94
CA ALA A 5 -2.48 -54.32 -21.28
C ALA A 5 -2.85 -53.08 -21.33
N LEU A 6 -3.03 -52.50 -20.94
CA LEU A 6 -3.33 -51.40 -20.95
C LEU A 6 -2.75 -50.45 -20.45
N ALA A 7 -2.34 -49.83 -20.50
CA ALA A 7 -1.66 -48.87 -20.28
C ALA A 7 -2.27 -47.72 -19.94
N LEU A 8 -2.13 -47.19 -19.25
CA LEU A 8 -2.64 -46.19 -18.89
C LEU A 8 -2.03 -45.06 -18.84
N PRO A 9 -2.20 -44.22 -19.14
CA PRO A 9 -1.69 -43.07 -19.27
C PRO A 9 -1.84 -42.21 -18.25
N LEU A 10 -1.17 -41.72 -17.87
CA LEU A 10 -1.14 -40.98 -17.00
C LEU A 10 -1.13 -39.73 -17.21
N LEU A 11 -1.70 -39.05 -17.04
CA LEU A 11 -1.81 -37.90 -17.14
C LEU A 11 -1.55 -37.08 -16.25
N LEU A 12 -0.87 -36.49 -16.14
CA LEU A 12 -0.47 -35.63 -15.46
C LEU A 12 -0.83 -34.43 -15.75
N ALA A 13 -1.61 -33.98 -15.45
CA ALA A 13 -1.97 -32.77 -15.53
C ALA A 13 -1.21 -31.96 -14.67
N ALA A 14 -0.31 -31.56 -15.07
CA ALA A 14 0.41 -30.71 -14.34
C ALA A 14 -0.31 -29.44 -14.29
N CYS A 15 -1.00 -29.22 -13.40
CA CYS A 15 -1.41 -27.93 -13.10
C CYS A 15 -0.24 -27.15 -12.73
N VAL A 16 0.26 -26.54 -13.63
CA VAL A 16 1.16 -25.50 -13.34
C VAL A 16 0.35 -24.45 -12.65
N PRO A 17 0.58 -24.21 -11.44
CA PRO A 17 -0.07 -23.10 -10.84
C PRO A 17 0.41 -21.91 -11.63
N GLU A 18 -0.49 -21.29 -12.26
CA GLU A 18 -0.22 -20.02 -12.80
C GLU A 18 0.34 -19.22 -11.67
N SER A 19 1.55 -18.86 -11.82
CA SER A 19 2.11 -17.87 -10.94
C SER A 19 1.16 -16.72 -10.99
N PRO A 20 0.54 -16.41 -9.92
CA PRO A 20 -0.29 -15.24 -9.93
C PRO A 20 0.63 -14.14 -10.36
N VAL A 21 0.18 -13.42 -11.31
CA VAL A 21 0.84 -12.22 -11.66
C VAL A 21 0.88 -11.43 -10.37
N MET A 22 2.01 -11.44 -9.77
CA MET A 22 2.18 -10.59 -8.66
C MET A 22 2.25 -9.21 -9.21
N GLU A 23 1.14 -8.57 -9.16
CA GLU A 23 1.19 -7.15 -9.18
C GLU A 23 2.03 -6.80 -7.97
N GLU A 24 3.18 -6.32 -8.22
CA GLU A 24 3.98 -5.78 -7.15
C GLU A 24 3.11 -4.72 -6.49
N PRO A 25 2.85 -4.87 -5.20
CA PRO A 25 2.15 -3.82 -4.51
C PRO A 25 2.92 -2.53 -4.75
N PRO A 26 2.24 -1.43 -4.94
CA PRO A 26 2.91 -0.17 -5.14
C PRO A 26 3.93 -0.01 -4.02
N VAL A 27 5.14 0.31 -4.40
CA VAL A 27 6.20 0.50 -3.44
C VAL A 27 5.79 1.65 -2.54
N ASP A 28 5.73 1.39 -1.26
CA ASP A 28 5.42 2.41 -0.26
C ASP A 28 6.67 3.30 -0.06
N ALA A 29 6.96 4.09 -1.06
CA ALA A 29 8.20 4.85 -1.11
C ALA A 29 8.30 5.91 -0.02
N CYS A 30 7.17 6.36 0.52
CA CYS A 30 7.18 7.34 1.60
C CYS A 30 6.96 6.71 2.97
N GLN A 31 6.91 5.38 3.04
CA GLN A 31 6.71 4.64 4.29
C GLN A 31 5.39 4.95 4.98
N SER A 32 4.37 5.27 4.21
CA SER A 32 3.06 5.62 4.77
C SER A 32 2.46 4.50 5.63
N ALA A 33 2.78 3.26 5.34
CA ALA A 33 2.29 2.12 6.11
C ALA A 33 2.69 2.21 7.58
N GLY A 34 3.86 2.73 7.86
CA GLY A 34 4.36 2.89 9.23
C GLY A 34 3.67 4.02 9.99
N PHE A 35 2.92 4.88 9.30
CA PHE A 35 2.27 6.04 9.89
C PHE A 35 0.74 5.93 9.92
N GLN A 36 0.18 4.80 9.50
CA GLN A 36 -1.28 4.64 9.48
C GLN A 36 -1.90 4.69 10.87
N GLY A 37 -1.14 4.38 11.90
CA GLY A 37 -1.60 4.50 13.27
C GLY A 37 -1.90 5.92 13.71
N LEU A 38 -1.49 6.91 12.93
CA LEU A 38 -1.77 8.32 13.22
C LEU A 38 -3.22 8.69 12.89
N VAL A 39 -3.87 7.95 11.99
CA VAL A 39 -5.24 8.27 11.57
C VAL A 39 -6.16 8.26 12.79
N GLY A 40 -6.89 9.35 12.96
CA GLY A 40 -7.79 9.54 14.11
C GLY A 40 -7.15 10.22 15.31
N GLN A 41 -5.84 10.39 15.30
CA GLN A 41 -5.15 11.08 16.39
C GLN A 41 -5.19 12.61 16.22
N PRO A 42 -5.07 13.35 17.31
CA PRO A 42 -5.01 14.80 17.22
C PRO A 42 -3.79 15.27 16.45
N ARG A 43 -3.94 16.34 15.72
CA ARG A 43 -2.83 16.95 14.97
C ARG A 43 -1.61 17.21 15.84
N ALA A 44 -1.82 17.54 17.10
CA ALA A 44 -0.73 17.89 18.01
C ALA A 44 0.31 16.78 18.18
N VAL A 45 -0.03 15.53 17.90
CA VAL A 45 0.93 14.43 18.03
C VAL A 45 2.09 14.60 17.06
N LEU A 46 1.87 15.31 15.95
CA LEU A 46 2.89 15.51 14.93
C LEU A 46 4.05 16.38 15.43
N GLU A 47 3.80 17.22 16.41
CA GLU A 47 4.83 18.11 16.95
C GLU A 47 5.92 17.34 17.69
N ARG A 48 5.63 16.13 18.10
CA ARG A 48 6.55 15.27 18.83
C ARG A 48 7.19 14.21 17.98
N MET A 49 6.90 14.21 16.69
CA MET A 49 7.35 13.16 15.80
C MET A 49 8.39 13.69 14.84
N LEU A 50 9.30 12.82 14.48
CA LEU A 50 10.24 13.08 13.43
C LEU A 50 9.65 12.48 12.15
N LEU A 51 9.17 13.33 11.27
CA LEU A 51 8.61 12.88 9.99
C LEU A 51 9.71 12.81 8.93
N PRO A 52 9.54 11.98 7.90
CA PRO A 52 10.50 11.93 6.81
C PRO A 52 10.69 13.31 6.18
N ALA A 53 11.86 13.57 5.66
CA ALA A 53 12.17 14.83 5.01
C ALA A 53 11.21 15.05 3.83
N GLY A 54 10.71 16.28 3.70
CA GLY A 54 9.77 16.61 2.63
C GLY A 54 8.32 16.31 2.93
N SER A 55 8.02 15.75 4.10
CA SER A 55 6.63 15.49 4.48
C SER A 55 5.81 16.77 4.53
N ARG A 56 4.53 16.65 4.18
CA ARG A 56 3.58 17.76 4.27
C ARG A 56 2.48 17.45 5.26
N VAL A 57 2.09 18.45 6.03
CA VAL A 57 0.90 18.41 6.86
C VAL A 57 -0.11 19.35 6.20
N ILE A 58 -1.21 18.78 5.76
CA ILE A 58 -2.21 19.49 4.97
C ILE A 58 -3.44 19.71 5.83
N GLY A 59 -3.75 20.95 6.13
CA GLY A 59 -4.95 21.32 6.88
C GLY A 59 -6.21 21.14 6.05
N PRO A 60 -7.39 21.19 6.67
CA PRO A 60 -8.64 20.90 5.99
C PRO A 60 -8.99 21.89 4.87
N ASN A 61 -8.42 23.08 4.91
CA ASN A 61 -8.68 24.10 3.89
C ASN A 61 -7.45 24.40 3.04
N ASP A 62 -6.38 23.64 3.20
CA ASP A 62 -5.17 23.88 2.44
C ASP A 62 -5.30 23.29 1.03
N PRO A 63 -4.86 24.01 0.01
CA PRO A 63 -4.91 23.48 -1.34
C PRO A 63 -3.92 22.35 -1.50
N ILE A 64 -4.32 21.32 -2.20
CA ILE A 64 -3.43 20.24 -2.58
C ILE A 64 -2.82 20.63 -3.92
N THR A 65 -1.51 20.70 -3.96
CA THR A 65 -0.82 21.03 -5.20
C THR A 65 -0.72 19.79 -6.10
N ARG A 66 -0.58 20.01 -7.40
CA ARG A 66 -0.55 18.92 -8.37
C ARG A 66 0.84 18.36 -8.61
N ASP A 67 1.82 18.76 -7.83
CA ASP A 67 3.16 18.25 -7.91
C ASP A 67 3.26 16.90 -7.20
N TYR A 68 2.69 15.91 -7.83
CA TYR A 68 2.63 14.57 -7.30
C TYR A 68 4.03 13.98 -7.09
N ARG A 69 4.28 13.44 -5.89
CA ARG A 69 5.56 12.80 -5.57
C ARG A 69 5.32 11.52 -4.79
N PRO A 70 5.52 10.37 -5.38
CA PRO A 70 5.24 9.10 -4.70
C PRO A 70 6.13 8.84 -3.48
N ASP A 71 7.20 9.58 -3.33
CA ASP A 71 8.13 9.47 -2.19
C ASP A 71 7.83 10.47 -1.08
N ARG A 72 6.81 11.31 -1.22
CA ARG A 72 6.48 12.30 -0.21
C ARG A 72 5.34 11.85 0.66
N LEU A 73 5.57 11.85 1.98
CA LEU A 73 4.50 11.56 2.95
C LEU A 73 3.61 12.78 3.12
N ASN A 74 2.31 12.60 2.94
CA ASN A 74 1.33 13.63 3.20
C ASN A 74 0.41 13.19 4.33
N ILE A 75 0.20 14.10 5.27
CA ILE A 75 -0.69 13.88 6.40
C ILE A 75 -1.81 14.90 6.28
N GLU A 76 -3.01 14.40 6.02
CA GLU A 76 -4.18 15.27 5.85
C GLU A 76 -4.92 15.38 7.16
N ILE A 77 -5.20 16.62 7.54
CA ILE A 77 -5.93 16.92 8.77
C ILE A 77 -7.39 17.17 8.42
N GLY A 78 -8.28 16.52 9.12
CA GLY A 78 -9.70 16.71 8.92
C GLY A 78 -10.25 17.93 9.65
N ALA A 79 -11.53 18.22 9.42
CA ALA A 79 -12.20 19.39 9.99
C ALA A 79 -12.25 19.38 11.52
N ASN A 80 -12.08 18.23 12.13
CA ASN A 80 -12.09 18.08 13.59
C ASN A 80 -10.70 18.20 14.21
N ASP A 81 -9.73 18.70 13.46
CA ASP A 81 -8.34 18.82 13.88
C ASP A 81 -7.68 17.48 14.19
N ARG A 82 -8.18 16.43 13.58
CA ARG A 82 -7.62 15.08 13.70
C ARG A 82 -7.08 14.62 12.36
N ILE A 83 -6.11 13.75 12.42
CA ILE A 83 -5.51 13.20 11.22
C ILE A 83 -6.53 12.31 10.51
N ALA A 84 -6.84 12.64 9.27
CA ALA A 84 -7.85 11.96 8.48
C ALA A 84 -7.25 10.94 7.53
N ARG A 85 -6.05 11.21 7.02
CA ARG A 85 -5.44 10.34 6.02
C ARG A 85 -3.93 10.52 6.01
N VAL A 86 -3.24 9.42 5.74
CA VAL A 86 -1.78 9.42 5.54
C VAL A 86 -1.50 8.66 4.25
N ALA A 87 -0.84 9.29 3.30
CA ALA A 87 -0.59 8.70 2.00
C ALA A 87 0.65 9.30 1.32
N CYS A 88 1.10 8.64 0.27
CA CYS A 88 2.21 9.11 -0.55
C CYS A 88 1.67 9.78 -1.82
N TYR A 89 1.95 11.06 -2.01
CA TYR A 89 1.59 11.74 -3.27
C TYR A 89 2.20 13.12 -3.41
#